data_c172708ee603161f8b0d47fe2cf7ea95
#
_entry.id   c172708ee603161f8b0d47fe2cf7ea95
#
_cell.length_a   1.000
_cell.length_b   1.000
_cell.length_c   1.000
_cell.angle_alpha   90.00
_cell.angle_beta   90.00
_cell.angle_gamma   90.00
#
_symmetry.space_group_name_H-M   'P 1'
#
loop_
_entity.id
_entity.type
_entity.pdbx_description
1 polymer ?
#
loop_
_entity_poly.entity_id
_entity_poly.type
_entity_poly.pdbx_seq_one_letter_code
_entity_poly.pdbx_strand_id
1 'polypeptide(L)'
;MGCILAKEASPPPTPSSLGRRRREKEGTAAPVASGSKSQASLSRIETAVDAAPTNTTATAAEVPDRQEDAKRPEGQPPARRRRQRLEPRLSKPPGHVHGEQVAAGWPSWLSNVAGEAINGWTPRRADTFEKIDKASFHLYNVYKARDMLTGKIVALKKVRFDNMEPESVKFMAREILILRRLDHPNVVKLEGLVTSRMSCSLYLVFEYMEHDLAGLAASPTIKFTEPQVKCYMRQLLLGLEHCHNNGVLHRDIKGSNLLIDNEGSLKIADFGLATTFDPDHKHPMTSRVVTLWYRAPELLLGATDYGVGIDLWSAGCILAELLARKPIMPGRTEVTCLV
;
A
#
# COMPACT_ATOMS: atom_id res chain seq x y z
N MET A 1 11.47 15.24 20.41
CA MET A 1 10.50 16.34 20.64
C MET A 1 9.28 16.00 19.82
N GLY A 2 8.18 15.55 20.47
CA GLY A 2 6.94 15.18 19.80
C GLY A 2 6.22 16.42 19.27
N CYS A 3 5.56 16.28 18.13
CA CYS A 3 4.64 17.29 17.62
C CYS A 3 3.35 17.25 18.43
N ILE A 4 3.29 18.00 19.52
CA ILE A 4 2.10 18.08 20.37
C ILE A 4 1.05 18.94 19.68
N LEU A 5 -0.12 18.37 19.34
CA LEU A 5 -1.35 19.10 19.10
C LEU A 5 -1.83 19.64 20.45
N ALA A 6 -1.44 20.86 20.82
CA ALA A 6 -1.95 21.51 22.00
C ALA A 6 -3.47 21.72 21.86
N LYS A 7 -4.27 20.99 22.63
CA LYS A 7 -5.66 21.34 22.91
C LYS A 7 -5.65 22.59 23.75
N GLU A 8 -6.13 23.70 23.19
CA GLU A 8 -6.55 24.83 24.01
C GLU A 8 -7.77 24.40 24.84
N ALA A 9 -7.56 24.35 26.13
CA ALA A 9 -8.61 24.11 27.10
C ALA A 9 -9.49 25.38 27.22
N SER A 10 -10.76 25.25 26.88
CA SER A 10 -11.77 26.27 27.19
C SER A 10 -11.96 26.36 28.69
N PRO A 11 -12.11 27.60 29.26
CA PRO A 11 -12.36 27.79 30.69
C PRO A 11 -13.76 27.34 31.08
N PRO A 12 -13.96 26.90 32.35
CA PRO A 12 -15.24 26.42 32.83
C PRO A 12 -16.28 27.55 32.95
N PRO A 13 -17.59 27.27 32.74
CA PRO A 13 -18.64 28.25 32.91
C PRO A 13 -18.92 28.56 34.38
N THR A 14 -19.00 29.84 34.70
CA THR A 14 -19.45 30.37 35.99
C THR A 14 -20.98 30.18 36.17
N PRO A 15 -21.47 29.97 37.39
CA PRO A 15 -22.90 29.81 37.68
C PRO A 15 -23.58 31.14 38.03
N SER A 16 -24.67 31.48 37.34
CA SER A 16 -25.66 32.42 37.83
C SER A 16 -27.03 32.11 37.25
N SER A 17 -27.88 31.73 38.09
CA SER A 17 -29.01 32.30 38.77
C SER A 17 -30.36 32.12 38.06
N LEU A 18 -31.20 31.42 38.79
CA LEU A 18 -32.68 31.29 38.77
C LEU A 18 -33.47 32.42 38.06
N GLY A 19 -34.42 31.98 37.21
CA GLY A 19 -35.53 32.84 36.74
C GLY A 19 -36.68 31.99 36.18
N ARG A 20 -37.74 32.00 36.89
CA ARG A 20 -39.00 31.23 36.86
C ARG A 20 -39.96 31.66 35.73
N ARG A 21 -40.81 30.65 35.27
CA ARG A 21 -42.21 30.78 34.75
C ARG A 21 -42.34 31.27 33.28
N ARG A 22 -43.25 30.78 32.42
CA ARG A 22 -44.57 30.12 32.51
C ARG A 22 -44.99 29.68 31.11
N ARG A 23 -45.61 28.56 30.95
CA ARG A 23 -46.75 28.08 30.12
C ARG A 23 -47.35 29.00 29.09
N GLU A 24 -47.61 28.45 27.91
CA GLU A 24 -48.91 28.22 27.21
C GLU A 24 -48.60 27.98 25.70
N LYS A 25 -48.92 26.90 25.12
CA LYS A 25 -50.10 26.32 24.53
C LYS A 25 -50.36 26.73 23.07
N GLU A 26 -50.58 25.72 22.24
CA GLU A 26 -51.38 25.61 21.01
C GLU A 26 -50.88 26.36 19.76
N GLY A 27 -50.88 25.85 18.60
CA GLY A 27 -51.60 24.78 17.95
C GLY A 27 -51.24 24.75 16.46
N THR A 28 -51.46 23.61 15.90
CA THR A 28 -52.00 23.35 14.57
C THR A 28 -51.23 23.59 13.28
N ALA A 29 -51.19 22.50 12.53
CA ALA A 29 -51.38 22.35 11.09
C ALA A 29 -50.20 22.30 10.16
N ALA A 30 -49.97 21.10 9.62
CA ALA A 30 -49.32 20.86 8.32
C ALA A 30 -50.21 21.39 7.16
N PRO A 31 -49.68 21.59 5.96
CA PRO A 31 -49.75 20.53 4.97
C PRO A 31 -48.54 20.39 4.02
N VAL A 32 -48.24 19.16 3.73
CA VAL A 32 -48.10 18.46 2.42
C VAL A 32 -47.73 19.32 1.18
N ALA A 33 -46.64 18.99 0.53
CA ALA A 33 -46.52 18.69 -0.90
C ALA A 33 -45.09 18.35 -1.32
N SER A 34 -44.90 17.14 -1.80
CA SER A 34 -44.40 16.71 -3.13
C SER A 34 -43.00 17.19 -3.48
N GLY A 35 -42.01 16.33 -3.50
CA GLY A 35 -41.73 15.41 -4.58
C GLY A 35 -40.59 15.87 -5.45
N SER A 36 -39.44 15.26 -5.31
CA SER A 36 -38.74 14.72 -6.48
C SER A 36 -37.53 13.92 -6.05
N LYS A 37 -37.57 12.63 -6.41
CA LYS A 37 -36.46 11.70 -6.38
C LYS A 37 -35.47 12.07 -7.48
N SER A 38 -34.22 12.29 -7.18
CA SER A 38 -33.15 12.12 -8.14
C SER A 38 -32.24 10.99 -7.65
N GLN A 39 -32.45 9.82 -8.23
CA GLN A 39 -31.54 8.71 -8.22
C GLN A 39 -30.29 9.09 -9.02
N ALA A 40 -29.15 9.20 -8.38
CA ALA A 40 -27.86 9.16 -9.05
C ALA A 40 -27.40 7.71 -9.09
N SER A 41 -27.45 7.15 -10.29
CA SER A 41 -26.96 5.83 -10.65
C SER A 41 -25.44 5.75 -10.48
N LEU A 42 -25.00 4.81 -9.66
CA LEU A 42 -23.62 4.34 -9.60
C LEU A 42 -23.32 3.53 -10.85
N SER A 43 -22.59 4.08 -11.79
CA SER A 43 -22.04 3.33 -12.92
C SER A 43 -20.82 2.52 -12.47
N ARG A 44 -20.98 1.24 -12.60
CA ARG A 44 -20.02 0.16 -12.51
C ARG A 44 -18.97 0.35 -13.60
N ILE A 45 -17.70 0.49 -13.24
CA ILE A 45 -16.60 0.44 -14.20
C ILE A 45 -16.17 -1.03 -14.32
N GLU A 46 -16.56 -1.62 -15.44
CA GLU A 46 -16.09 -2.93 -15.89
C GLU A 46 -14.68 -2.78 -16.46
N THR A 47 -13.81 -3.68 -16.06
CA THR A 47 -12.48 -3.87 -16.62
C THR A 47 -12.59 -4.54 -17.98
N ALA A 48 -12.29 -3.81 -19.04
CA ALA A 48 -12.11 -4.38 -20.36
C ALA A 48 -10.68 -4.90 -20.50
N VAL A 49 -10.56 -6.20 -20.73
CA VAL A 49 -9.36 -6.89 -21.18
C VAL A 49 -9.47 -6.95 -22.70
N ASP A 50 -8.63 -6.22 -23.42
CA ASP A 50 -8.56 -6.32 -24.87
C ASP A 50 -7.42 -7.20 -25.32
N ALA A 51 -7.81 -8.15 -26.17
CA ALA A 51 -7.01 -9.17 -26.80
C ALA A 51 -6.23 -8.59 -27.99
N ALA A 52 -5.10 -9.21 -28.29
CA ALA A 52 -4.27 -8.96 -29.48
C ALA A 52 -5.00 -9.31 -30.78
N PRO A 53 -4.71 -8.64 -31.90
CA PRO A 53 -4.98 -9.19 -33.21
C PRO A 53 -3.72 -9.81 -33.84
N THR A 54 -3.94 -11.00 -34.38
CA THR A 54 -3.06 -11.78 -35.23
C THR A 54 -3.12 -11.31 -36.68
N ASN A 55 -1.98 -11.45 -37.38
CA ASN A 55 -1.76 -11.74 -38.80
C ASN A 55 -2.26 -10.81 -39.89
N THR A 56 -1.33 -10.44 -40.77
CA THR A 56 -1.40 -10.80 -42.20
C THR A 56 -0.04 -10.70 -42.89
N THR A 57 0.34 -11.75 -43.48
CA THR A 57 1.11 -12.18 -44.68
C THR A 57 1.44 -11.18 -45.77
N ALA A 58 2.62 -11.39 -46.35
CA ALA A 58 3.07 -11.48 -47.73
C ALA A 58 4.27 -10.54 -48.00
N THR A 59 5.29 -10.82 -48.73
CA THR A 59 5.62 -11.73 -49.84
C THR A 59 7.14 -11.73 -50.07
N ALA A 60 7.59 -12.78 -50.68
CA ALA A 60 8.95 -13.13 -51.08
C ALA A 60 9.58 -12.18 -52.07
N ALA A 61 10.92 -12.11 -52.07
CA ALA A 61 11.77 -11.93 -53.27
C ALA A 61 13.15 -12.54 -53.03
N GLU A 62 13.62 -13.14 -54.08
CA GLU A 62 14.62 -14.14 -54.33
C GLU A 62 16.08 -13.74 -54.12
N VAL A 63 16.85 -14.83 -54.00
CA VAL A 63 18.31 -15.05 -54.01
C VAL A 63 18.95 -14.62 -55.36
N PRO A 64 20.28 -14.36 -55.44
CA PRO A 64 21.12 -15.42 -55.98
C PRO A 64 22.46 -15.66 -55.27
N ASP A 65 22.73 -16.92 -55.29
CA ASP A 65 23.88 -17.76 -55.20
C ASP A 65 25.22 -17.19 -55.71
N ARG A 66 26.33 -17.47 -54.96
CA ARG A 66 27.61 -17.83 -55.53
C ARG A 66 28.52 -18.54 -54.52
N GLN A 67 28.85 -19.76 -54.89
CA GLN A 67 29.90 -20.59 -54.37
C GLN A 67 31.30 -19.99 -54.48
N GLU A 68 32.20 -20.28 -53.54
CA GLU A 68 33.48 -20.94 -53.85
C GLU A 68 34.21 -21.39 -52.57
N ASP A 69 34.82 -22.55 -52.71
CA ASP A 69 35.59 -23.38 -51.82
C ASP A 69 36.81 -22.75 -51.15
N ALA A 70 37.16 -23.18 -49.95
CA ALA A 70 38.50 -23.66 -49.56
C ALA A 70 38.60 -24.19 -48.11
N LYS A 71 38.89 -25.46 -47.98
CA LYS A 71 39.74 -26.22 -47.04
C LYS A 71 39.82 -25.87 -45.56
N ARG A 72 39.43 -26.91 -44.77
CA ARG A 72 39.74 -27.25 -43.38
C ARG A 72 41.25 -27.24 -43.04
N PRO A 73 41.67 -26.99 -41.76
CA PRO A 73 41.90 -28.13 -40.87
C PRO A 73 41.37 -28.01 -39.44
N GLU A 74 41.32 -29.15 -38.80
CA GLU A 74 40.81 -29.55 -37.51
C GLU A 74 41.42 -28.77 -36.34
N GLY A 75 40.56 -28.39 -35.38
CA GLY A 75 40.95 -27.91 -34.06
C GLY A 75 39.75 -27.94 -33.14
N GLN A 76 39.88 -28.67 -32.05
CA GLN A 76 38.89 -29.02 -31.02
C GLN A 76 37.98 -27.85 -30.58
N PRO A 77 36.68 -28.09 -30.30
CA PRO A 77 35.76 -27.07 -29.82
C PRO A 77 36.03 -26.69 -28.37
N PRO A 78 36.09 -25.40 -28.01
CA PRO A 78 36.09 -24.98 -26.62
C PRO A 78 34.73 -25.22 -25.98
N ALA A 79 34.76 -25.79 -24.80
CA ALA A 79 33.59 -26.10 -23.97
C ALA A 79 32.69 -24.84 -23.83
N ARG A 80 31.46 -24.93 -24.32
CA ARG A 80 30.41 -23.98 -24.07
C ARG A 80 30.16 -23.89 -22.57
N ARG A 81 30.70 -22.90 -21.88
CA ARG A 81 30.25 -22.47 -20.56
C ARG A 81 28.78 -22.04 -20.72
N ARG A 82 27.89 -22.90 -20.30
CA ARG A 82 26.46 -22.67 -20.13
C ARG A 82 26.31 -21.55 -19.09
N ARG A 83 26.09 -20.32 -19.55
CA ARG A 83 25.67 -19.21 -18.68
C ARG A 83 24.35 -19.66 -18.07
N GLN A 84 24.38 -20.07 -16.82
CA GLN A 84 23.20 -20.26 -16.00
C GLN A 84 22.56 -18.88 -15.83
N ARG A 85 21.41 -18.72 -16.43
CA ARG A 85 20.48 -17.63 -16.22
C ARG A 85 20.02 -17.78 -14.76
N LEU A 86 20.57 -16.97 -13.88
CA LEU A 86 20.09 -16.81 -12.51
C LEU A 86 18.77 -16.05 -12.54
N GLU A 87 17.70 -16.77 -12.83
CA GLU A 87 16.39 -16.33 -12.39
C GLU A 87 16.36 -16.49 -10.86
N PRO A 88 15.83 -15.53 -10.08
CA PRO A 88 15.62 -15.75 -8.66
C PRO A 88 14.56 -16.86 -8.55
N ARG A 89 14.99 -18.09 -8.48
CA ARG A 89 14.15 -19.20 -8.06
C ARG A 89 13.73 -18.89 -6.64
N LEU A 90 12.45 -18.58 -6.45
CA LEU A 90 11.79 -18.89 -5.19
C LEU A 90 12.01 -20.38 -4.96
N SER A 91 13.07 -20.70 -4.24
CA SER A 91 13.40 -22.07 -3.89
C SER A 91 12.23 -22.59 -3.06
N LYS A 92 11.62 -23.69 -3.51
CA LYS A 92 10.71 -24.44 -2.64
C LYS A 92 11.47 -24.70 -1.35
N PRO A 93 10.94 -24.30 -0.19
CA PRO A 93 11.61 -24.59 1.08
C PRO A 93 11.84 -26.12 1.15
N PRO A 94 12.95 -26.56 1.71
CA PRO A 94 13.18 -27.98 1.95
C PRO A 94 11.94 -28.58 2.60
N GLY A 95 11.50 -29.77 2.20
CA GLY A 95 10.26 -30.39 2.68
C GLY A 95 10.13 -30.49 4.20
N HIS A 96 11.24 -30.43 4.93
CA HIS A 96 11.32 -30.34 6.39
C HIS A 96 10.74 -29.02 6.93
N VAL A 97 11.12 -27.89 6.37
CA VAL A 97 10.63 -26.55 6.82
C VAL A 97 9.13 -26.41 6.59
N HIS A 98 8.62 -26.93 5.47
CA HIS A 98 7.18 -26.96 5.21
C HIS A 98 6.41 -27.79 6.26
N GLY A 99 6.92 -28.96 6.64
CA GLY A 99 6.31 -29.81 7.67
C GLY A 99 6.25 -29.11 9.03
N GLU A 100 7.33 -28.44 9.43
CA GLU A 100 7.38 -27.66 10.68
C GLU A 100 6.38 -26.50 10.69
N GLN A 101 6.24 -25.78 9.58
CA GLN A 101 5.28 -24.68 9.48
C GLN A 101 3.84 -25.17 9.59
N VAL A 102 3.50 -26.27 8.93
CA VAL A 102 2.16 -26.87 9.04
C VAL A 102 1.90 -27.37 10.46
N ALA A 103 2.89 -27.98 11.12
CA ALA A 103 2.80 -28.40 12.50
C ALA A 103 2.64 -27.20 13.47
N ALA A 104 3.25 -26.06 13.14
CA ALA A 104 3.06 -24.79 13.88
C ALA A 104 1.69 -24.15 13.65
N GLY A 105 0.84 -24.71 12.77
CA GLY A 105 -0.52 -24.25 12.52
C GLY A 105 -0.70 -23.39 11.26
N TRP A 106 0.33 -23.26 10.41
CA TRP A 106 0.19 -22.55 9.14
C TRP A 106 -0.61 -23.39 8.14
N PRO A 107 -1.49 -22.78 7.33
CA PRO A 107 -2.15 -23.47 6.24
C PRO A 107 -1.11 -23.98 5.21
N SER A 108 -1.27 -25.21 4.73
CA SER A 108 -0.34 -25.83 3.78
C SER A 108 -0.18 -25.03 2.48
N TRP A 109 -1.27 -24.43 1.98
CA TRP A 109 -1.23 -23.58 0.79
C TRP A 109 -0.32 -22.34 0.98
N LEU A 110 -0.30 -21.75 2.19
CA LEU A 110 0.55 -20.60 2.49
C LEU A 110 2.01 -21.01 2.64
N SER A 111 2.28 -22.10 3.35
CA SER A 111 3.64 -22.65 3.52
C SER A 111 4.28 -23.04 2.20
N ASN A 112 3.48 -23.53 1.23
CA ASN A 112 3.98 -23.91 -0.10
C ASN A 112 4.45 -22.72 -0.95
N VAL A 113 3.82 -21.57 -0.83
CA VAL A 113 4.06 -20.43 -1.70
C VAL A 113 4.84 -19.31 -0.99
N ALA A 114 4.62 -19.14 0.31
CA ALA A 114 5.12 -18.02 1.11
C ALA A 114 5.93 -18.48 2.33
N GLY A 115 6.53 -19.67 2.29
CA GLY A 115 7.24 -20.26 3.43
C GLY A 115 8.33 -19.35 4.00
N GLU A 116 9.09 -18.62 3.16
CA GLU A 116 10.11 -17.68 3.61
C GLU A 116 9.49 -16.51 4.40
N ALA A 117 8.34 -16.02 3.94
CA ALA A 117 7.66 -14.87 4.56
C ALA A 117 7.16 -15.18 5.97
N ILE A 118 6.79 -16.42 6.25
CA ILE A 118 6.26 -16.88 7.55
C ILE A 118 7.31 -17.60 8.41
N ASN A 119 8.51 -17.78 7.91
CA ASN A 119 9.58 -18.49 8.63
C ASN A 119 9.88 -17.85 9.99
N GLY A 120 9.96 -18.67 11.04
CA GLY A 120 10.19 -18.21 12.42
C GLY A 120 8.99 -17.53 13.09
N TRP A 121 7.83 -17.47 12.44
CA TRP A 121 6.58 -16.96 13.01
C TRP A 121 5.58 -18.07 13.26
N THR A 122 4.82 -17.93 14.34
CA THR A 122 3.65 -18.78 14.63
C THR A 122 2.37 -17.99 14.33
N PRO A 123 1.38 -18.60 13.64
CA PRO A 123 0.14 -17.90 13.33
C PRO A 123 -0.69 -17.74 14.60
N ARG A 124 -1.16 -16.53 14.82
CA ARG A 124 -2.19 -16.28 15.85
C ARG A 124 -3.57 -16.64 15.29
N ARG A 125 -4.51 -16.92 16.15
CA ARG A 125 -5.88 -17.29 15.78
C ARG A 125 -6.77 -16.05 15.71
N ALA A 126 -7.67 -16.00 14.74
CA ALA A 126 -8.57 -14.87 14.56
C ALA A 126 -9.56 -14.66 15.73
N ASP A 127 -9.86 -15.73 16.47
CA ASP A 127 -10.73 -15.69 17.65
C ASP A 127 -10.06 -15.07 18.90
N THR A 128 -8.75 -14.83 18.87
CA THR A 128 -8.05 -14.07 19.92
C THR A 128 -8.10 -12.55 19.74
N PHE A 129 -8.85 -12.07 18.72
CA PHE A 129 -9.03 -10.66 18.43
C PHE A 129 -10.51 -10.31 18.35
N GLU A 130 -10.94 -9.34 19.15
CA GLU A 130 -12.27 -8.75 19.11
C GLU A 130 -12.27 -7.59 18.09
N LYS A 131 -13.01 -7.74 17.00
CA LYS A 131 -13.19 -6.64 16.03
C LYS A 131 -14.13 -5.60 16.62
N ILE A 132 -13.65 -4.37 16.75
CA ILE A 132 -14.41 -3.25 17.30
C ILE A 132 -15.11 -2.49 16.18
N ASP A 133 -14.37 -2.12 15.12
CA ASP A 133 -14.88 -1.31 14.03
C ASP A 133 -14.12 -1.58 12.75
N LYS A 134 -14.66 -1.13 11.62
CA LYS A 134 -13.97 -1.11 10.35
C LYS A 134 -13.17 0.19 10.26
N ALA A 135 -11.85 0.08 10.24
CA ALA A 135 -10.99 1.26 10.19
C ALA A 135 -11.15 1.98 8.85
N SER A 136 -11.44 3.27 8.95
CA SER A 136 -11.41 4.33 7.93
C SER A 136 -12.00 4.03 6.54
N PHE A 137 -12.58 5.07 5.93
CA PHE A 137 -13.31 5.08 4.65
C PHE A 137 -12.50 4.66 3.42
N HIS A 138 -11.16 4.62 3.49
CA HIS A 138 -10.29 4.39 2.34
C HIS A 138 -9.67 2.98 2.25
N LEU A 139 -9.64 2.22 3.36
CA LEU A 139 -9.04 0.89 3.41
C LEU A 139 -10.11 -0.18 3.67
N TYR A 140 -10.75 -0.64 2.63
CA TYR A 140 -11.89 -1.58 2.68
C TYR A 140 -11.66 -2.87 3.49
N ASN A 141 -10.42 -3.21 3.83
CA ASN A 141 -10.04 -4.47 4.46
C ASN A 141 -9.29 -4.32 5.79
N VAL A 142 -9.29 -3.14 6.40
CA VAL A 142 -8.64 -2.90 7.70
C VAL A 142 -9.70 -2.77 8.80
N TYR A 143 -9.46 -3.42 9.93
CA TYR A 143 -10.34 -3.43 11.10
C TYR A 143 -9.58 -2.93 12.32
N LYS A 144 -10.19 -2.05 13.10
CA LYS A 144 -9.81 -1.79 14.48
C LYS A 144 -10.22 -2.98 15.32
N ALA A 145 -9.29 -3.53 16.08
CA ALA A 145 -9.56 -4.70 16.90
C ALA A 145 -8.84 -4.59 18.24
N ARG A 146 -9.37 -5.31 19.25
CA ARG A 146 -8.69 -5.50 20.51
C ARG A 146 -8.03 -6.86 20.51
N ASP A 147 -6.75 -6.90 20.78
CA ASP A 147 -6.04 -8.13 21.11
C ASP A 147 -6.45 -8.60 22.50
N MET A 148 -7.18 -9.70 22.57
CA MET A 148 -7.71 -10.21 23.84
C MET A 148 -6.64 -10.76 24.79
N LEU A 149 -5.44 -11.06 24.28
CA LEU A 149 -4.33 -11.54 25.11
C LEU A 149 -3.57 -10.40 25.79
N THR A 150 -3.41 -9.27 25.08
CA THR A 150 -2.61 -8.13 25.56
C THR A 150 -3.45 -6.93 25.99
N GLY A 151 -4.74 -6.89 25.62
CA GLY A 151 -5.64 -5.76 25.79
C GLY A 151 -5.38 -4.58 24.83
N LYS A 152 -4.34 -4.65 23.99
CA LYS A 152 -3.96 -3.58 23.07
C LYS A 152 -4.97 -3.43 21.94
N ILE A 153 -5.13 -2.18 21.48
CA ILE A 153 -5.83 -1.89 20.24
C ILE A 153 -4.85 -2.01 19.07
N VAL A 154 -5.27 -2.76 18.04
CA VAL A 154 -4.46 -3.08 16.86
C VAL A 154 -5.26 -2.86 15.58
N ALA A 155 -4.57 -2.70 14.46
CA ALA A 155 -5.15 -2.71 13.13
C ALA A 155 -4.95 -4.09 12.48
N LEU A 156 -6.04 -4.68 11.99
CA LEU A 156 -6.02 -5.95 11.27
C LEU A 156 -6.27 -5.70 9.79
N LYS A 157 -5.23 -5.76 8.96
CA LYS A 157 -5.35 -5.72 7.50
C LYS A 157 -5.68 -7.12 6.98
N LYS A 158 -6.93 -7.30 6.50
CA LYS A 158 -7.40 -8.58 5.96
C LYS A 158 -6.93 -8.76 4.52
N VAL A 159 -6.19 -9.83 4.27
CA VAL A 159 -5.86 -10.30 2.92
C VAL A 159 -6.78 -11.47 2.59
N ARG A 160 -7.49 -11.37 1.45
CA ARG A 160 -8.36 -12.43 0.93
C ARG A 160 -7.67 -13.16 -0.21
N PHE A 161 -7.91 -14.47 -0.28
CA PHE A 161 -7.40 -15.33 -1.33
C PHE A 161 -8.59 -16.04 -2.00
N ASP A 162 -9.54 -15.24 -2.51
CA ASP A 162 -10.82 -15.75 -3.02
C ASP A 162 -10.61 -16.73 -4.20
N ASN A 163 -9.51 -16.61 -4.96
CA ASN A 163 -9.20 -17.49 -6.09
C ASN A 163 -7.85 -18.22 -5.97
N MET A 164 -7.16 -18.12 -4.82
CA MET A 164 -5.83 -18.75 -4.61
C MET A 164 -4.84 -18.56 -5.78
N GLU A 165 -4.93 -17.43 -6.46
CA GLU A 165 -4.01 -17.09 -7.54
C GLU A 165 -2.59 -16.99 -6.97
N PRO A 166 -1.64 -17.77 -7.50
CA PRO A 166 -0.26 -17.81 -6.99
C PRO A 166 0.40 -16.42 -6.97
N GLU A 167 0.03 -15.55 -7.91
CA GLU A 167 0.56 -14.19 -7.98
C GLU A 167 0.10 -13.33 -6.80
N SER A 168 -1.18 -13.40 -6.41
CA SER A 168 -1.70 -12.67 -5.26
C SER A 168 -1.01 -13.08 -3.96
N VAL A 169 -0.71 -14.38 -3.81
CA VAL A 169 0.04 -14.89 -2.66
C VAL A 169 1.50 -14.41 -2.68
N LYS A 170 2.14 -14.33 -3.84
CA LYS A 170 3.49 -13.79 -3.99
C LYS A 170 3.58 -12.30 -3.64
N PHE A 171 2.58 -11.49 -4.04
CA PHE A 171 2.53 -10.07 -3.67
C PHE A 171 2.43 -9.89 -2.15
N MET A 172 1.55 -10.64 -1.51
CA MET A 172 1.42 -10.62 -0.05
C MET A 172 2.70 -11.12 0.65
N ALA A 173 3.31 -12.20 0.16
CA ALA A 173 4.57 -12.70 0.71
C ALA A 173 5.68 -11.66 0.62
N ARG A 174 5.75 -10.91 -0.49
CA ARG A 174 6.68 -9.78 -0.66
C ARG A 174 6.41 -8.67 0.35
N GLU A 175 5.15 -8.26 0.54
CA GLU A 175 4.78 -7.25 1.53
C GLU A 175 5.24 -7.67 2.94
N ILE A 176 4.99 -8.92 3.34
CA ILE A 176 5.43 -9.44 4.64
C ILE A 176 6.95 -9.43 4.77
N LEU A 177 7.68 -9.92 3.75
CA LEU A 177 9.15 -9.94 3.76
C LEU A 177 9.76 -8.56 3.88
N ILE A 178 9.21 -7.57 3.18
CA ILE A 178 9.64 -6.17 3.25
C ILE A 178 9.38 -5.62 4.64
N LEU A 179 8.16 -5.75 5.17
CA LEU A 179 7.79 -5.24 6.49
C LEU A 179 8.61 -5.86 7.63
N ARG A 180 9.01 -7.12 7.50
CA ARG A 180 9.88 -7.80 8.50
C ARG A 180 11.30 -7.28 8.52
N ARG A 181 11.77 -6.67 7.44
CA ARG A 181 13.12 -6.07 7.33
C ARG A 181 13.19 -4.65 7.86
N LEU A 182 12.05 -3.97 7.92
CA LEU A 182 11.96 -2.57 8.29
C LEU A 182 11.61 -2.44 9.79
N ASP A 183 12.50 -1.76 10.54
CA ASP A 183 12.29 -1.41 11.94
C ASP A 183 12.70 0.05 12.17
N HIS A 184 11.73 0.96 12.14
CA HIS A 184 11.95 2.39 12.25
C HIS A 184 10.73 3.09 12.84
N PRO A 185 10.89 4.12 13.69
CA PRO A 185 9.74 4.81 14.32
C PRO A 185 8.78 5.45 13.33
N ASN A 186 9.20 5.78 12.12
CA ASN A 186 8.34 6.38 11.08
C ASN A 186 7.94 5.38 9.98
N VAL A 187 8.02 4.09 10.25
CA VAL A 187 7.49 3.00 9.40
C VAL A 187 6.58 2.13 10.25
N VAL A 188 5.40 1.79 9.73
CA VAL A 188 4.47 0.92 10.44
C VAL A 188 5.10 -0.45 10.69
N LYS A 189 5.01 -0.96 11.92
CA LYS A 189 5.60 -2.22 12.31
C LYS A 189 4.61 -3.38 12.15
N LEU A 190 5.01 -4.44 11.46
CA LEU A 190 4.26 -5.69 11.42
C LEU A 190 4.47 -6.43 12.75
N GLU A 191 3.41 -6.50 13.57
CA GLU A 191 3.45 -7.12 14.92
C GLU A 191 3.14 -8.62 14.88
N GLY A 192 2.44 -9.09 13.85
CA GLY A 192 2.05 -10.49 13.78
C GLY A 192 1.21 -10.85 12.56
N LEU A 193 0.97 -12.15 12.43
CA LEU A 193 0.12 -12.73 11.40
C LEU A 193 -0.96 -13.58 12.04
N VAL A 194 -2.18 -13.44 11.54
CA VAL A 194 -3.37 -14.13 12.05
C VAL A 194 -4.02 -14.91 10.94
N THR A 195 -4.27 -16.19 11.19
CA THR A 195 -5.00 -17.05 10.24
C THR A 195 -6.43 -17.29 10.73
N SER A 196 -7.38 -17.33 9.78
CA SER A 196 -8.74 -17.74 10.05
C SER A 196 -8.97 -19.16 9.50
N ARG A 197 -9.37 -20.08 10.38
CA ARG A 197 -9.72 -21.46 9.97
C ARG A 197 -11.03 -21.52 9.21
N MET A 198 -11.94 -20.57 9.46
CA MET A 198 -13.28 -20.54 8.85
C MET A 198 -13.29 -19.91 7.44
N SER A 199 -12.30 -19.13 7.13
CA SER A 199 -12.16 -18.46 5.84
C SER A 199 -10.69 -18.50 5.44
N CYS A 200 -10.37 -18.75 4.17
CA CYS A 200 -9.00 -18.70 3.65
C CYS A 200 -8.47 -17.25 3.69
N SER A 201 -8.40 -16.67 4.90
CA SER A 201 -8.00 -15.28 5.11
C SER A 201 -6.80 -15.22 6.03
N LEU A 202 -5.86 -14.37 5.65
CA LEU A 202 -4.75 -13.95 6.49
C LEU A 202 -4.99 -12.52 6.95
N TYR A 203 -4.62 -12.21 8.18
CA TYR A 203 -4.60 -10.82 8.66
C TYR A 203 -3.17 -10.46 9.05
N LEU A 204 -2.72 -9.30 8.59
CA LEU A 204 -1.52 -8.67 9.06
C LEU A 204 -1.90 -7.79 10.25
N VAL A 205 -1.17 -7.93 11.34
CA VAL A 205 -1.40 -7.18 12.60
C VAL A 205 -0.44 -6.04 12.67
N PHE A 206 -0.96 -4.84 12.82
CA PHE A 206 -0.20 -3.60 12.98
C PHE A 206 -0.64 -2.86 14.24
N GLU A 207 0.21 -1.94 14.72
CA GLU A 207 -0.23 -0.93 15.66
C GLU A 207 -1.41 -0.13 15.08
N TYR A 208 -2.33 0.30 15.94
CA TYR A 208 -3.46 1.11 15.49
C TYR A 208 -3.08 2.58 15.54
N MET A 209 -3.34 3.28 14.45
CA MET A 209 -3.13 4.71 14.29
C MET A 209 -4.48 5.37 14.05
N GLU A 210 -4.77 6.47 14.74
CA GLU A 210 -6.09 7.10 14.78
C GLU A 210 -6.44 7.86 13.50
N HIS A 211 -5.43 8.40 12.82
CA HIS A 211 -5.61 9.33 11.71
C HIS A 211 -4.72 8.95 10.53
N ASP A 212 -5.06 9.46 9.37
CA ASP A 212 -4.19 9.55 8.20
C ASP A 212 -4.05 11.03 7.78
N LEU A 213 -2.93 11.34 7.14
CA LEU A 213 -2.60 12.73 6.78
C LEU A 213 -3.59 13.31 5.78
N ALA A 214 -4.15 12.50 4.85
CA ALA A 214 -5.15 12.97 3.90
C ALA A 214 -6.46 13.34 4.61
N GLY A 215 -6.91 12.51 5.55
CA GLY A 215 -8.10 12.80 6.35
C GLY A 215 -7.95 14.04 7.20
N LEU A 216 -6.77 14.23 7.82
CA LEU A 216 -6.48 15.45 8.58
C LEU A 216 -6.41 16.69 7.68
N ALA A 217 -5.76 16.59 6.50
CA ALA A 217 -5.65 17.71 5.55
C ALA A 217 -7.00 18.10 4.92
N ALA A 218 -7.90 17.13 4.73
CA ALA A 218 -9.24 17.38 4.20
C ALA A 218 -10.21 17.98 5.23
N SER A 219 -9.86 17.95 6.52
CA SER A 219 -10.72 18.49 7.57
C SER A 219 -10.78 20.02 7.50
N PRO A 220 -11.98 20.63 7.44
CA PRO A 220 -12.11 22.08 7.37
C PRO A 220 -11.66 22.79 8.66
N THR A 221 -11.63 22.06 9.77
CA THR A 221 -11.27 22.57 11.08
C THR A 221 -9.78 22.52 11.36
N ILE A 222 -9.03 21.68 10.63
CA ILE A 222 -7.60 21.48 10.83
C ILE A 222 -6.82 22.34 9.84
N LYS A 223 -5.92 23.18 10.38
CA LYS A 223 -4.99 24.00 9.60
C LYS A 223 -3.59 23.73 10.14
N PHE A 224 -2.78 23.04 9.35
CA PHE A 224 -1.39 22.81 9.74
C PHE A 224 -0.60 24.11 9.74
N THR A 225 0.13 24.35 10.83
CA THR A 225 1.13 25.40 10.88
C THR A 225 2.42 24.96 10.18
N GLU A 226 3.24 25.92 9.77
CA GLU A 226 4.54 25.62 9.12
C GLU A 226 5.43 24.70 9.98
N PRO A 227 5.58 24.88 11.29
CA PRO A 227 6.32 23.94 12.13
C PRO A 227 5.74 22.50 12.13
N GLN A 228 4.41 22.34 12.07
CA GLN A 228 3.78 21.03 11.98
C GLN A 228 4.06 20.38 10.62
N VAL A 229 3.95 21.14 9.54
CA VAL A 229 4.31 20.64 8.19
C VAL A 229 5.77 20.20 8.17
N LYS A 230 6.70 21.00 8.68
CA LYS A 230 8.12 20.63 8.78
C LYS A 230 8.33 19.35 9.60
N CYS A 231 7.60 19.23 10.71
CA CYS A 231 7.70 18.03 11.56
C CYS A 231 7.25 16.76 10.83
N TYR A 232 6.09 16.81 10.16
CA TYR A 232 5.59 15.65 9.40
C TYR A 232 6.49 15.33 8.21
N MET A 233 6.95 16.33 7.47
CA MET A 233 7.88 16.12 6.37
C MET A 233 9.20 15.52 6.82
N ARG A 234 9.76 15.98 7.96
CA ARG A 234 10.96 15.38 8.53
C ARG A 234 10.75 13.90 8.86
N GLN A 235 9.63 13.54 9.48
CA GLN A 235 9.31 12.17 9.84
C GLN A 235 9.14 11.29 8.59
N LEU A 236 8.43 11.81 7.56
CA LEU A 236 8.28 11.12 6.27
C LEU A 236 9.64 10.83 5.62
N LEU A 237 10.50 11.83 5.55
CA LEU A 237 11.83 11.69 4.93
C LEU A 237 12.73 10.71 5.69
N LEU A 238 12.70 10.72 7.03
CA LEU A 238 13.42 9.73 7.84
C LEU A 238 12.91 8.29 7.61
N GLY A 239 11.60 8.12 7.49
CA GLY A 239 11.01 6.83 7.16
C GLY A 239 11.40 6.35 5.75
N LEU A 240 11.38 7.26 4.76
CA LEU A 240 11.83 6.96 3.39
C LEU A 240 13.33 6.64 3.33
N GLU A 241 14.16 7.41 4.01
CA GLU A 241 15.60 7.15 4.12
C GLU A 241 15.85 5.73 4.64
N HIS A 242 15.13 5.33 5.70
CA HIS A 242 15.24 3.97 6.23
C HIS A 242 14.82 2.91 5.19
N CYS A 243 13.72 3.10 4.49
CA CYS A 243 13.28 2.19 3.43
C CYS A 243 14.33 2.08 2.32
N HIS A 244 14.80 3.21 1.81
CA HIS A 244 15.74 3.28 0.70
C HIS A 244 17.11 2.68 1.06
N ASN A 245 17.63 2.94 2.26
CA ASN A 245 18.87 2.34 2.77
C ASN A 245 18.76 0.82 2.96
N ASN A 246 17.54 0.29 3.12
CA ASN A 246 17.27 -1.15 3.14
C ASN A 246 16.93 -1.72 1.74
N GLY A 247 17.16 -0.96 0.67
CA GLY A 247 16.90 -1.38 -0.71
C GLY A 247 15.40 -1.59 -0.99
N VAL A 248 14.52 -0.77 -0.40
CA VAL A 248 13.06 -0.84 -0.57
C VAL A 248 12.54 0.44 -1.17
N LEU A 249 11.83 0.35 -2.30
CA LEU A 249 10.97 1.40 -2.86
C LEU A 249 9.54 1.17 -2.40
N HIS A 250 8.89 2.22 -1.88
CA HIS A 250 7.50 2.13 -1.42
C HIS A 250 6.50 2.14 -2.58
N ARG A 251 6.66 3.03 -3.53
CA ARG A 251 5.92 3.16 -4.78
C ARG A 251 4.42 3.50 -4.64
N ASP A 252 3.96 3.93 -3.46
CA ASP A 252 2.61 4.49 -3.27
C ASP A 252 2.56 5.49 -2.10
N ILE A 253 3.53 6.41 -2.06
CA ILE A 253 3.54 7.50 -1.08
C ILE A 253 2.42 8.49 -1.41
N LYS A 254 1.47 8.63 -0.48
CA LYS A 254 0.33 9.55 -0.54
C LYS A 254 -0.23 9.80 0.85
N GLY A 255 -1.00 10.86 1.04
CA GLY A 255 -1.50 11.26 2.36
C GLY A 255 -2.28 10.18 3.10
N SER A 256 -3.07 9.33 2.41
CA SER A 256 -3.82 8.23 3.04
C SER A 256 -2.96 7.05 3.49
N ASN A 257 -1.72 6.94 3.02
CA ASN A 257 -0.75 5.93 3.44
C ASN A 257 0.23 6.45 4.49
N LEU A 258 0.04 7.68 4.97
CA LEU A 258 0.79 8.31 6.06
C LEU A 258 -0.10 8.38 7.30
N LEU A 259 0.09 7.43 8.19
CA LEU A 259 -0.70 7.32 9.41
C LEU A 259 -0.13 8.20 10.51
N ILE A 260 -1.01 8.73 11.37
CA ILE A 260 -0.64 9.65 12.44
C ILE A 260 -1.36 9.23 13.71
N ASP A 261 -0.61 9.10 14.81
CA ASP A 261 -1.16 8.87 16.14
C ASP A 261 -1.60 10.17 16.83
N ASN A 262 -2.21 10.06 18.01
CA ASN A 262 -2.65 11.21 18.80
C ASN A 262 -1.50 12.05 19.36
N GLU A 263 -0.28 11.53 19.38
CA GLU A 263 0.95 12.19 19.83
C GLU A 263 1.66 12.95 18.68
N GLY A 264 1.16 12.81 17.44
CA GLY A 264 1.71 13.46 16.25
C GLY A 264 2.90 12.69 15.64
N SER A 265 3.04 11.40 15.94
CA SER A 265 4.01 10.55 15.25
C SER A 265 3.46 10.10 13.91
N LEU A 266 4.23 10.31 12.84
CA LEU A 266 3.89 9.88 11.49
C LEU A 266 4.57 8.57 11.16
N LYS A 267 3.82 7.64 10.55
CA LYS A 267 4.33 6.35 10.05
C LYS A 267 3.89 6.07 8.63
N ILE A 268 4.84 5.64 7.81
CA ILE A 268 4.58 5.16 6.45
C ILE A 268 3.92 3.79 6.55
N ALA A 269 2.80 3.60 5.84
CA ALA A 269 2.00 2.38 5.84
C ALA A 269 1.64 1.94 4.41
N ASP A 270 1.09 0.73 4.28
CA ASP A 270 0.65 0.09 3.04
C ASP A 270 1.77 -0.19 2.03
N PHE A 271 2.58 -1.20 2.34
CA PHE A 271 3.68 -1.68 1.50
C PHE A 271 3.23 -2.66 0.39
N GLY A 272 1.94 -2.69 0.07
CA GLY A 272 1.38 -3.61 -0.93
C GLY A 272 1.95 -3.42 -2.34
N LEU A 273 2.40 -2.21 -2.70
CA LEU A 273 3.09 -1.92 -3.96
C LEU A 273 4.61 -1.87 -3.83
N ALA A 274 5.16 -2.05 -2.62
CA ALA A 274 6.59 -1.97 -2.40
C ALA A 274 7.38 -3.06 -3.12
N THR A 275 8.62 -2.76 -3.45
CA THR A 275 9.55 -3.72 -4.05
C THR A 275 10.96 -3.51 -3.54
N THR A 276 11.75 -4.57 -3.58
CA THR A 276 13.20 -4.44 -3.39
C THR A 276 13.85 -3.92 -4.67
N PHE A 277 14.85 -3.06 -4.53
CA PHE A 277 15.66 -2.58 -5.63
C PHE A 277 17.15 -2.66 -5.25
N ASP A 278 17.98 -2.76 -6.26
CA ASP A 278 19.43 -2.73 -6.12
C ASP A 278 19.95 -1.63 -7.06
N PRO A 279 20.56 -0.57 -6.52
CA PRO A 279 21.09 0.52 -7.35
C PRO A 279 22.18 0.06 -8.33
N ASP A 280 22.91 -1.01 -7.99
CA ASP A 280 24.03 -1.54 -8.78
C ASP A 280 23.56 -2.55 -9.86
N HIS A 281 22.39 -3.16 -9.66
CA HIS A 281 21.84 -4.16 -10.58
C HIS A 281 20.45 -3.75 -11.05
N LYS A 282 20.42 -3.05 -12.21
CA LYS A 282 19.17 -2.58 -12.79
C LYS A 282 18.35 -3.70 -13.39
N HIS A 283 17.12 -3.84 -12.91
CA HIS A 283 16.11 -4.74 -13.46
C HIS A 283 14.87 -3.93 -13.85
N PRO A 284 14.29 -4.18 -15.04
CA PRO A 284 13.08 -3.50 -15.44
C PRO A 284 11.95 -3.73 -14.41
N MET A 285 11.33 -2.65 -13.96
CA MET A 285 10.19 -2.63 -13.06
C MET A 285 8.94 -2.11 -13.78
N THR A 286 7.75 -2.39 -13.24
CA THR A 286 6.51 -1.85 -13.81
C THR A 286 6.42 -0.34 -13.62
N SER A 287 6.06 0.42 -14.66
CA SER A 287 5.78 1.85 -14.58
C SER A 287 4.39 2.16 -14.02
N ARG A 288 3.47 1.16 -13.98
CA ARG A 288 2.09 1.33 -13.50
C ARG A 288 1.99 1.21 -11.97
N VAL A 289 2.73 2.04 -11.28
CA VAL A 289 2.73 2.18 -9.81
C VAL A 289 2.54 3.64 -9.45
N VAL A 290 2.39 3.94 -8.18
CA VAL A 290 2.10 5.25 -7.60
C VAL A 290 0.72 5.78 -7.99
N THR A 291 -0.03 6.27 -7.02
CA THR A 291 -1.31 6.95 -7.25
C THR A 291 -1.10 8.18 -8.15
N LEU A 292 -1.93 8.35 -9.16
CA LEU A 292 -1.72 9.25 -10.31
C LEU A 292 -1.28 10.68 -9.93
N TRP A 293 -1.90 11.28 -8.91
CA TRP A 293 -1.60 12.66 -8.48
C TRP A 293 -0.22 12.84 -7.82
N TYR A 294 0.41 11.74 -7.43
CA TYR A 294 1.72 11.69 -6.76
C TYR A 294 2.78 11.00 -7.62
N ARG A 295 2.44 10.65 -8.88
CA ARG A 295 3.30 9.88 -9.79
C ARG A 295 4.34 10.78 -10.43
N ALA A 296 5.61 10.36 -10.34
CA ALA A 296 6.74 11.05 -10.92
C ALA A 296 6.68 11.08 -12.46
N PRO A 297 7.23 12.12 -13.10
CA PRO A 297 7.13 12.31 -14.55
C PRO A 297 7.74 11.16 -15.35
N GLU A 298 8.84 10.57 -14.90
CA GLU A 298 9.45 9.40 -15.55
C GLU A 298 8.50 8.20 -15.59
N LEU A 299 7.69 7.98 -14.54
CA LEU A 299 6.68 6.92 -14.53
C LEU A 299 5.50 7.24 -15.45
N LEU A 300 5.08 8.50 -15.53
CA LEU A 300 4.05 8.96 -16.47
C LEU A 300 4.49 8.76 -17.92
N LEU A 301 5.80 8.89 -18.19
CA LEU A 301 6.42 8.63 -19.49
C LEU A 301 6.74 7.15 -19.74
N GLY A 302 6.41 6.26 -18.81
CA GLY A 302 6.54 4.82 -19.00
C GLY A 302 7.92 4.24 -18.68
N ALA A 303 8.77 4.97 -17.95
CA ALA A 303 10.07 4.45 -17.54
C ALA A 303 9.94 3.17 -16.71
N THR A 304 10.75 2.19 -17.02
CA THR A 304 10.87 0.92 -16.29
C THR A 304 12.14 0.80 -15.46
N ASP A 305 13.08 1.72 -15.67
CA ASP A 305 14.30 1.90 -14.88
C ASP A 305 14.17 3.20 -14.07
N TYR A 306 13.89 3.06 -12.79
CA TYR A 306 13.70 4.16 -11.85
C TYR A 306 14.20 3.77 -10.45
N GLY A 307 14.40 4.74 -9.59
CA GLY A 307 14.93 4.54 -8.24
C GLY A 307 14.15 5.34 -7.20
N VAL A 308 14.84 5.70 -6.12
CA VAL A 308 14.28 6.41 -4.95
C VAL A 308 13.61 7.75 -5.29
N GLY A 309 13.96 8.36 -6.41
CA GLY A 309 13.40 9.64 -6.87
C GLY A 309 11.88 9.64 -6.97
N ILE A 310 11.25 8.50 -7.30
CA ILE A 310 9.78 8.41 -7.42
C ILE A 310 9.06 8.60 -6.08
N ASP A 311 9.62 8.05 -4.99
CA ASP A 311 9.06 8.24 -3.64
C ASP A 311 9.32 9.66 -3.13
N LEU A 312 10.49 10.25 -3.46
CA LEU A 312 10.83 11.63 -3.12
C LEU A 312 9.97 12.64 -3.89
N TRP A 313 9.65 12.37 -5.15
CA TRP A 313 8.67 13.16 -5.92
C TRP A 313 7.30 13.17 -5.22
N SER A 314 6.82 11.99 -4.83
CA SER A 314 5.55 11.86 -4.10
C SER A 314 5.57 12.62 -2.77
N ALA A 315 6.68 12.58 -2.03
CA ALA A 315 6.86 13.36 -0.80
C ALA A 315 6.83 14.88 -1.09
N GLY A 316 7.42 15.33 -2.20
CA GLY A 316 7.33 16.72 -2.68
C GLY A 316 5.89 17.15 -2.97
N CYS A 317 5.10 16.28 -3.62
CA CYS A 317 3.68 16.52 -3.86
C CYS A 317 2.89 16.67 -2.55
N ILE A 318 3.19 15.86 -1.54
CA ILE A 318 2.56 15.95 -0.21
C ILE A 318 2.93 17.28 0.48
N LEU A 319 4.19 17.69 0.44
CA LEU A 319 4.59 19.00 0.98
C LEU A 319 3.79 20.14 0.36
N ALA A 320 3.71 20.14 -0.98
CA ALA A 320 2.98 21.15 -1.71
C ALA A 320 1.47 21.12 -1.41
N GLU A 321 0.88 19.91 -1.28
CA GLU A 321 -0.53 19.72 -0.89
C GLU A 321 -0.83 20.28 0.51
N LEU A 322 0.04 20.03 1.49
CA LEU A 322 -0.10 20.55 2.85
C LEU A 322 -0.04 22.09 2.89
N LEU A 323 0.84 22.70 2.09
CA LEU A 323 0.98 24.16 1.99
C LEU A 323 -0.18 24.79 1.20
N ALA A 324 -0.56 24.18 0.06
CA ALA A 324 -1.64 24.68 -0.79
C ALA A 324 -3.05 24.30 -0.29
N ARG A 325 -3.14 23.33 0.64
CA ARG A 325 -4.40 22.74 1.16
C ARG A 325 -5.26 22.07 0.08
N LYS A 326 -4.66 21.66 -0.97
CA LYS A 326 -5.29 20.92 -2.08
C LYS A 326 -4.21 20.17 -2.86
N PRO A 327 -4.55 19.03 -3.49
CA PRO A 327 -3.63 18.37 -4.42
C PRO A 327 -3.16 19.35 -5.50
N ILE A 328 -1.87 19.32 -5.81
CA ILE A 328 -1.27 20.27 -6.77
C ILE A 328 -1.33 19.77 -8.21
N MET A 329 -1.43 18.44 -8.43
CA MET A 329 -1.50 17.81 -9.75
C MET A 329 -2.69 16.86 -9.89
N PRO A 330 -3.94 17.37 -9.75
CA PRO A 330 -5.15 16.52 -9.72
C PRO A 330 -5.61 16.12 -11.11
N GLY A 331 -4.73 15.55 -11.94
CA GLY A 331 -5.07 15.07 -13.28
C GLY A 331 -6.00 13.85 -13.24
N ARG A 332 -6.85 13.71 -14.27
CA ARG A 332 -7.72 12.52 -14.45
C ARG A 332 -7.05 11.45 -15.29
N THR A 333 -6.05 11.80 -16.07
CA THR A 333 -5.28 10.92 -16.95
C THR A 333 -3.79 11.23 -16.80
N GLU A 334 -2.93 10.33 -17.25
CA GLU A 334 -1.48 10.51 -17.25
C GLU A 334 -1.07 11.78 -18.01
N VAL A 335 -1.72 12.04 -19.14
CA VAL A 335 -1.46 13.25 -19.96
C VAL A 335 -1.81 14.53 -19.19
N THR A 336 -2.95 14.55 -18.48
CA THR A 336 -3.37 15.74 -17.71
C THR A 336 -2.57 15.98 -16.44
N CYS A 337 -1.71 15.06 -16.04
CA CYS A 337 -0.75 15.27 -14.95
C CYS A 337 0.61 15.77 -15.46
N LEU A 338 0.89 15.67 -16.78
CA LEU A 338 2.11 16.16 -17.41
C LEU A 338 2.00 17.61 -17.92
N VAL A 339 0.77 18.10 -18.11
CA VAL A 339 0.43 19.45 -18.56
C VAL A 339 -0.07 20.29 -17.40
#